data_6f5be11adde5db739adafe9957f4e123
#
_entry.id   6f5be11adde5db739adafe9957f4e123
#
_cell.length_a   1.000
_cell.length_b   1.000
_cell.length_c   1.000
_cell.angle_alpha   90.00
_cell.angle_beta   90.00
_cell.angle_gamma   90.00
#
_symmetry.space_group_name_H-M   'P 1'
#
loop_
_entity.id
_entity.type
_entity.pdbx_description
1 polymer ?
#
loop_
_entity_poly.entity_id
_entity_poly.type
_entity_poly.pdbx_seq_one_letter_code
_entity_poly.pdbx_strand_id
1 'polypeptide(L)'
;MSLVPPETALTPRFWRTGSVLAVPRVTWRLSRVIGHVLHGYVRSWLVWPRLDERGRDAECVRWSGKMLRMLGIELVVQGQARPGAKLVVSNHVSWLDIVALNAVVPSRFVSKAEVADWPVVGRMVTQAGTLFLTRERRRDAMRVLGLMAKGLREGHTLAVFPEGTTGTGHGVLHFHPNLLQAAIDAGVPVQPVALRYADPVQ
;
A
#
# COMPACT_ATOMS: atom_id res chain seq x y z
N MET A 1 -6.38 28.77 -19.33
CA MET A 1 -4.99 29.00 -18.95
C MET A 1 -5.00 29.34 -17.48
N SER A 2 -4.97 28.30 -16.62
CA SER A 2 -5.06 28.42 -15.15
C SER A 2 -3.66 28.30 -14.57
N LEU A 3 -3.19 29.40 -14.00
CA LEU A 3 -1.90 29.50 -13.33
C LEU A 3 -1.98 28.75 -11.99
N VAL A 4 -1.25 27.64 -11.89
CA VAL A 4 -0.98 26.97 -10.61
C VAL A 4 -0.04 27.88 -9.83
N PRO A 5 -0.36 28.25 -8.56
CA PRO A 5 0.55 29.05 -7.75
C PRO A 5 1.83 28.25 -7.44
N PRO A 6 2.99 28.92 -7.26
CA PRO A 6 4.24 28.26 -6.98
C PRO A 6 4.17 27.51 -5.65
N GLU A 7 4.56 26.24 -5.69
CA GLU A 7 4.73 25.35 -4.55
C GLU A 7 5.63 26.00 -3.49
N THR A 8 5.10 26.32 -2.34
CA THR A 8 5.90 26.53 -1.13
C THR A 8 6.45 25.16 -0.73
N ALA A 9 7.67 24.87 -1.15
CA ALA A 9 8.40 23.67 -0.75
C ALA A 9 8.59 23.71 0.77
N LEU A 10 7.80 22.92 1.49
CA LEU A 10 8.05 22.60 2.88
C LEU A 10 9.28 21.69 2.94
N THR A 11 10.45 22.29 3.13
CA THR A 11 11.69 21.53 3.35
C THR A 11 11.59 20.77 4.67
N PRO A 12 11.63 19.43 4.66
CA PRO A 12 11.70 18.69 5.92
C PRO A 12 13.05 18.96 6.60
N ARG A 13 13.03 19.61 7.74
CA ARG A 13 14.21 19.94 8.58
C ARG A 13 14.99 18.72 9.11
N PHE A 14 14.87 17.54 8.50
CA PHE A 14 15.26 16.27 9.13
C PHE A 14 16.66 15.72 8.78
N TRP A 15 17.33 16.20 7.72
CA TRP A 15 18.59 15.59 7.25
C TRP A 15 19.81 16.49 7.46
N ARG A 16 19.94 17.10 8.65
CA ARG A 16 21.27 17.57 9.05
C ARG A 16 22.07 16.38 9.58
N THR A 17 22.80 15.73 8.69
CA THR A 17 23.83 14.74 9.01
C THR A 17 24.89 15.38 9.89
N GLY A 18 25.19 14.74 11.03
CA GLY A 18 26.40 15.06 11.78
C GLY A 18 26.27 15.28 13.29
N SER A 19 25.17 14.89 13.96
CA SER A 19 25.18 14.96 15.41
C SER A 19 25.21 13.55 16.02
N VAL A 20 26.05 13.38 17.04
CA VAL A 20 26.11 12.18 17.92
C VAL A 20 24.72 11.79 18.46
N LEU A 21 23.77 12.73 18.45
CA LEU A 21 22.37 12.54 18.83
C LEU A 21 21.52 11.86 17.72
N ALA A 22 22.05 11.61 16.52
CA ALA A 22 21.29 10.96 15.45
C ALA A 22 21.09 9.47 15.74
N VAL A 23 22.09 8.79 16.28
CA VAL A 23 22.04 7.35 16.58
C VAL A 23 20.92 7.00 17.55
N PRO A 24 20.79 7.62 18.74
CA PRO A 24 19.71 7.28 19.67
C PRO A 24 18.33 7.60 19.13
N ARG A 25 18.19 8.64 18.29
CA ARG A 25 16.91 8.97 17.64
C ARG A 25 16.51 7.93 16.60
N VAL A 26 17.43 7.47 15.79
CA VAL A 26 17.19 6.42 14.79
C VAL A 26 16.85 5.11 15.48
N THR A 27 17.62 4.72 16.50
CA THR A 27 17.37 3.51 17.28
C THR A 27 15.98 3.55 17.94
N TRP A 28 15.63 4.68 18.56
CA TRP A 28 14.30 4.89 19.15
C TRP A 28 13.16 4.77 18.13
N ARG A 29 13.32 5.38 16.95
CA ARG A 29 12.31 5.27 15.88
C ARG A 29 12.18 3.84 15.39
N LEU A 30 13.30 3.17 15.15
CA LEU A 30 13.33 1.79 14.69
C LEU A 30 12.67 0.85 15.70
N SER A 31 12.98 0.97 17.00
CA SER A 31 12.36 0.16 18.03
C SER A 31 10.85 0.36 18.11
N ARG A 32 10.36 1.59 17.91
CA ARG A 32 8.92 1.87 17.85
C ARG A 32 8.26 1.23 16.63
N VAL A 33 8.91 1.28 15.47
CA VAL A 33 8.42 0.64 14.23
C VAL A 33 8.35 -0.87 14.43
N ILE A 34 9.42 -1.48 14.94
CA ILE A 34 9.44 -2.92 15.25
C ILE A 34 8.32 -3.28 16.23
N GLY A 35 8.20 -2.53 17.32
CA GLY A 35 7.12 -2.73 18.30
C GLY A 35 5.72 -2.59 17.69
N HIS A 36 5.55 -1.67 16.73
CA HIS A 36 4.28 -1.50 16.02
C HIS A 36 3.97 -2.67 15.08
N VAL A 37 4.96 -3.19 14.39
CA VAL A 37 4.83 -4.39 13.55
C VAL A 37 4.47 -5.61 14.41
N LEU A 38 5.18 -5.82 15.52
CA LEU A 38 4.90 -6.92 16.46
C LEU A 38 3.50 -6.77 17.09
N HIS A 39 3.11 -5.56 17.46
CA HIS A 39 1.75 -5.30 17.94
C HIS A 39 0.70 -5.63 16.86
N GLY A 40 0.91 -5.23 15.59
CA GLY A 40 0.06 -5.59 14.47
C GLY A 40 -0.03 -7.12 14.28
N TYR A 41 1.10 -7.80 14.40
CA TYR A 41 1.17 -9.25 14.33
C TYR A 41 0.33 -9.93 15.43
N VAL A 42 0.47 -9.51 16.68
CA VAL A 42 -0.33 -10.02 17.80
C VAL A 42 -1.82 -9.75 17.58
N ARG A 43 -2.17 -8.54 17.14
CA ARG A 43 -3.55 -8.18 16.80
C ARG A 43 -4.12 -9.02 15.66
N SER A 44 -3.29 -9.43 14.71
CA SER A 44 -3.68 -10.32 13.62
C SER A 44 -4.13 -11.70 14.12
N TRP A 45 -3.67 -12.13 15.28
CA TRP A 45 -4.09 -13.36 15.93
C TRP A 45 -5.32 -13.19 16.82
N LEU A 46 -5.32 -12.12 17.63
CA LEU A 46 -6.28 -11.98 18.74
C LEU A 46 -7.53 -11.17 18.34
N VAL A 47 -7.37 -10.16 17.52
CA VAL A 47 -8.43 -9.20 17.23
C VAL A 47 -9.04 -9.42 15.85
N TRP A 48 -8.19 -9.60 14.83
CA TRP A 48 -8.61 -9.71 13.44
C TRP A 48 -9.69 -10.78 13.17
N PRO A 49 -9.64 -11.99 13.75
CA PRO A 49 -10.68 -12.99 13.52
C PRO A 49 -12.06 -12.59 14.04
N ARG A 50 -12.12 -11.62 14.97
CA ARG A 50 -13.36 -11.14 15.59
C ARG A 50 -13.95 -9.92 14.90
N LEU A 51 -13.21 -9.31 13.97
CA LEU A 51 -13.65 -8.13 13.23
C LEU A 51 -14.46 -8.56 12.01
N ASP A 52 -15.55 -7.82 11.75
CA ASP A 52 -16.22 -7.78 10.46
C ASP A 52 -15.35 -7.05 9.42
N GLU A 53 -15.79 -6.98 8.19
CA GLU A 53 -15.04 -6.36 7.11
C GLU A 53 -14.74 -4.87 7.36
N ARG A 54 -15.74 -4.11 7.81
CA ARG A 54 -15.57 -2.69 8.14
C ARG A 54 -14.56 -2.48 9.28
N GLY A 55 -14.58 -3.36 10.27
CA GLY A 55 -13.62 -3.35 11.37
C GLY A 55 -12.20 -3.64 10.90
N ARG A 56 -12.03 -4.56 9.95
CA ARG A 56 -10.74 -4.88 9.33
C ARG A 56 -10.20 -3.72 8.51
N ASP A 57 -11.04 -3.07 7.72
CA ASP A 57 -10.68 -1.88 6.95
C ASP A 57 -10.25 -0.73 7.87
N ALA A 58 -11.03 -0.46 8.91
CA ALA A 58 -10.69 0.56 9.90
C ALA A 58 -9.38 0.25 10.63
N GLU A 59 -9.09 -1.03 10.89
CA GLU A 59 -7.82 -1.45 11.48
C GLU A 59 -6.65 -1.24 10.51
N CYS A 60 -6.81 -1.58 9.22
CA CYS A 60 -5.82 -1.31 8.18
C CYS A 60 -5.48 0.18 8.10
N VAL A 61 -6.49 1.05 8.02
CA VAL A 61 -6.31 2.52 7.97
C VAL A 61 -5.56 3.02 9.21
N ARG A 62 -6.01 2.62 10.39
CA ARG A 62 -5.41 3.04 11.65
C ARG A 62 -3.97 2.58 11.80
N TRP A 63 -3.68 1.30 11.50
CA TRP A 63 -2.35 0.72 11.59
C TRP A 63 -1.40 1.40 10.61
N SER A 64 -1.82 1.55 9.35
CA SER A 64 -1.02 2.15 8.29
C SER A 64 -0.74 3.64 8.55
N GLY A 65 -1.74 4.41 8.93
CA GLY A 65 -1.55 5.82 9.29
C GLY A 65 -0.63 6.01 10.51
N LYS A 66 -0.67 5.08 11.49
CA LYS A 66 0.26 5.10 12.62
C LYS A 66 1.68 4.75 12.19
N MET A 67 1.86 3.79 11.28
CA MET A 67 3.15 3.42 10.71
C MET A 67 3.82 4.64 10.04
N LEU A 68 3.11 5.33 9.15
CA LEU A 68 3.62 6.51 8.46
C LEU A 68 4.06 7.60 9.45
N ARG A 69 3.24 7.91 10.46
CA ARG A 69 3.60 8.88 11.50
C ARG A 69 4.85 8.47 12.30
N MET A 70 5.03 7.18 12.59
CA MET A 70 6.23 6.68 13.30
C MET A 70 7.48 6.80 12.43
N LEU A 71 7.34 6.61 11.13
CA LEU A 71 8.41 6.81 10.15
C LEU A 71 8.70 8.30 9.91
N GLY A 72 7.84 9.21 10.40
CA GLY A 72 7.96 10.65 10.17
C GLY A 72 7.53 11.04 8.76
N ILE A 73 6.69 10.25 8.13
CA ILE A 73 6.16 10.50 6.78
C ILE A 73 4.85 11.25 6.91
N GLU A 74 4.77 12.41 6.29
CA GLU A 74 3.54 13.15 6.09
C GLU A 74 2.88 12.67 4.79
N LEU A 75 1.62 12.27 4.89
CA LEU A 75 0.84 11.82 3.75
C LEU A 75 -0.12 12.93 3.33
N VAL A 76 0.14 13.51 2.18
CA VAL A 76 -0.75 14.51 1.55
C VAL A 76 -1.62 13.81 0.52
N VAL A 77 -2.93 13.93 0.66
CA VAL A 77 -3.91 13.30 -0.23
C VAL A 77 -4.60 14.37 -1.06
N GLN A 78 -4.54 14.22 -2.38
CA GLN A 78 -5.27 15.06 -3.33
C GLN A 78 -6.33 14.23 -4.02
N GLY A 79 -7.56 14.73 -4.04
CA GLY A 79 -8.71 14.00 -4.58
C GLY A 79 -9.41 13.13 -3.52
N GLN A 80 -10.31 12.28 -3.98
CA GLN A 80 -11.15 11.45 -3.12
C GLN A 80 -11.25 10.02 -3.66
N ALA A 81 -11.25 9.05 -2.74
CA ALA A 81 -11.53 7.67 -3.08
C ALA A 81 -13.01 7.53 -3.47
N ARG A 82 -13.28 6.90 -4.60
CA ARG A 82 -14.66 6.55 -4.98
C ARG A 82 -15.25 5.59 -3.93
N PRO A 83 -16.52 5.71 -3.61
CA PRO A 83 -17.19 4.72 -2.76
C PRO A 83 -17.36 3.38 -3.49
N GLY A 84 -17.58 2.32 -2.74
CA GLY A 84 -17.87 0.98 -3.25
C GLY A 84 -16.65 0.25 -3.83
N ALA A 85 -16.92 -0.91 -4.41
CA ALA A 85 -15.93 -1.77 -5.04
C ALA A 85 -15.23 -1.08 -6.19
N LYS A 86 -13.91 -1.24 -6.28
CA LYS A 86 -13.07 -0.68 -7.33
C LYS A 86 -11.72 -1.35 -7.40
N LEU A 87 -11.10 -1.27 -8.56
CA LEU A 87 -9.71 -1.62 -8.74
C LEU A 87 -8.85 -0.35 -8.67
N VAL A 88 -8.07 -0.20 -7.62
CA VAL A 88 -7.05 0.85 -7.51
C VAL A 88 -5.83 0.44 -8.32
N VAL A 89 -5.37 1.34 -9.18
CA VAL A 89 -4.20 1.14 -10.04
C VAL A 89 -3.19 2.24 -9.75
N SER A 90 -1.99 1.88 -9.34
CA SER A 90 -0.97 2.85 -8.92
C SER A 90 0.40 2.50 -9.47
N ASN A 91 1.24 3.52 -9.65
CA ASN A 91 2.69 3.33 -9.80
C ASN A 91 3.30 2.76 -8.52
N HIS A 92 4.50 2.15 -8.62
CA HIS A 92 5.14 1.44 -7.51
C HIS A 92 6.59 1.88 -7.32
N VAL A 93 6.89 2.45 -6.17
CA VAL A 93 8.23 2.94 -5.82
C VAL A 93 8.84 2.12 -4.67
N SER A 94 8.04 1.78 -3.66
CA SER A 94 8.53 1.04 -2.51
C SER A 94 7.40 0.30 -1.78
N TRP A 95 7.78 -0.52 -0.79
CA TRP A 95 6.81 -1.18 0.10
C TRP A 95 5.92 -0.17 0.87
N LEU A 96 6.39 1.06 1.04
CA LEU A 96 5.63 2.14 1.69
C LEU A 96 4.36 2.51 0.90
N ASP A 97 4.32 2.26 -0.40
CA ASP A 97 3.15 2.52 -1.24
C ASP A 97 1.92 1.75 -0.74
N ILE A 98 2.14 0.50 -0.30
CA ILE A 98 1.08 -0.34 0.28
C ILE A 98 0.56 0.29 1.57
N VAL A 99 1.45 0.79 2.41
CA VAL A 99 1.09 1.45 3.67
C VAL A 99 0.38 2.77 3.41
N ALA A 100 0.87 3.57 2.46
CA ALA A 100 0.27 4.85 2.08
C ALA A 100 -1.14 4.66 1.51
N LEU A 101 -1.32 3.72 0.59
CA LEU A 101 -2.64 3.40 0.03
C LEU A 101 -3.60 2.90 1.10
N ASN A 102 -3.19 1.96 1.95
CA ASN A 102 -4.02 1.44 3.04
C ASN A 102 -4.38 2.48 4.10
N ALA A 103 -3.59 3.53 4.25
CA ALA A 103 -3.93 4.62 5.17
C ALA A 103 -5.11 5.48 4.67
N VAL A 104 -5.43 5.41 3.37
CA VAL A 104 -6.48 6.22 2.73
C VAL A 104 -7.61 5.33 2.17
N VAL A 105 -7.22 4.26 1.48
CA VAL A 105 -8.15 3.34 0.82
C VAL A 105 -7.74 1.92 1.18
N PRO A 106 -8.33 1.35 2.24
CA PRO A 106 -8.03 -0.02 2.61
C PRO A 106 -8.33 -0.94 1.43
N SER A 107 -7.33 -1.73 1.06
CA SER A 107 -7.36 -2.50 -0.19
C SER A 107 -6.73 -3.86 -0.01
N ARG A 108 -7.20 -4.84 -0.76
CA ARG A 108 -6.55 -6.15 -0.90
C ARG A 108 -5.56 -6.07 -2.05
N PHE A 109 -4.31 -6.40 -1.79
CA PHE A 109 -3.23 -6.29 -2.79
C PHE A 109 -2.99 -7.59 -3.53
N VAL A 110 -2.35 -7.48 -4.69
CA VAL A 110 -1.74 -8.63 -5.38
C VAL A 110 -0.24 -8.57 -5.14
N SER A 111 0.34 -9.64 -4.63
CA SER A 111 1.76 -9.75 -4.28
C SER A 111 2.38 -11.02 -4.83
N LYS A 112 3.72 -11.11 -4.79
CA LYS A 112 4.45 -12.33 -5.11
C LYS A 112 4.16 -13.41 -4.05
N ALA A 113 4.15 -14.69 -4.48
CA ALA A 113 3.86 -15.82 -3.59
C ALA A 113 4.82 -15.90 -2.40
N GLU A 114 6.11 -15.61 -2.63
CA GLU A 114 7.16 -15.70 -1.60
C GLU A 114 6.91 -14.76 -0.39
N VAL A 115 6.13 -13.70 -0.58
CA VAL A 115 5.79 -12.78 0.52
C VAL A 115 4.91 -13.45 1.58
N ALA A 116 4.14 -14.46 1.20
CA ALA A 116 3.34 -15.23 2.15
C ALA A 116 4.19 -15.93 3.21
N ASP A 117 5.40 -16.32 2.83
CA ASP A 117 6.34 -17.08 3.68
C ASP A 117 7.22 -16.17 4.55
N TRP A 118 7.11 -14.84 4.40
CA TRP A 118 7.89 -13.92 5.21
C TRP A 118 7.47 -13.98 6.68
N PRO A 119 8.43 -14.12 7.62
CA PRO A 119 8.13 -14.09 9.04
C PRO A 119 7.35 -12.82 9.42
N VAL A 120 6.35 -12.97 10.27
CA VAL A 120 5.50 -11.87 10.78
C VAL A 120 4.66 -11.21 9.68
N VAL A 121 5.30 -10.63 8.65
CA VAL A 121 4.64 -9.86 7.58
C VAL A 121 3.73 -10.75 6.75
N GLY A 122 4.18 -11.96 6.35
CA GLY A 122 3.41 -12.87 5.52
C GLY A 122 2.02 -13.16 6.08
N ARG A 123 1.96 -13.44 7.38
CA ARG A 123 0.66 -13.64 8.06
C ARG A 123 -0.21 -12.38 8.03
N MET A 124 0.36 -11.22 8.32
CA MET A 124 -0.40 -9.96 8.37
C MET A 124 -1.02 -9.64 7.01
N VAL A 125 -0.24 -9.75 5.92
CA VAL A 125 -0.73 -9.46 4.57
C VAL A 125 -1.72 -10.53 4.08
N THR A 126 -1.53 -11.79 4.46
CA THR A 126 -2.48 -12.87 4.15
C THR A 126 -3.84 -12.59 4.78
N GLN A 127 -3.86 -12.19 6.05
CA GLN A 127 -5.09 -11.85 6.74
C GLN A 127 -5.74 -10.57 6.22
N ALA A 128 -4.95 -9.63 5.72
CA ALA A 128 -5.45 -8.45 5.01
C ALA A 128 -6.06 -8.79 3.63
N GLY A 129 -6.10 -10.06 3.24
CA GLY A 129 -6.72 -10.51 2.01
C GLY A 129 -5.84 -10.34 0.78
N THR A 130 -4.51 -10.28 0.94
CA THR A 130 -3.57 -10.25 -0.18
C THR A 130 -3.71 -11.50 -1.04
N LEU A 131 -3.79 -11.30 -2.34
CA LEU A 131 -3.79 -12.38 -3.34
C LEU A 131 -2.35 -12.64 -3.79
N PHE A 132 -1.91 -13.89 -3.69
CA PHE A 132 -0.54 -14.26 -4.02
C PHE A 132 -0.46 -14.86 -5.42
N LEU A 133 0.52 -14.39 -6.20
CA LEU A 133 0.76 -14.75 -7.59
C LEU A 133 2.16 -15.36 -7.78
N THR A 134 2.20 -16.56 -8.35
CA THR A 134 3.42 -17.16 -8.89
C THR A 134 3.55 -16.75 -10.36
N ARG A 135 4.40 -15.78 -10.66
CA ARG A 135 4.46 -15.11 -11.99
C ARG A 135 4.84 -16.04 -13.13
N GLU A 136 5.60 -17.09 -12.87
CA GLU A 136 6.13 -18.03 -13.87
C GLU A 136 5.06 -19.01 -14.38
N ARG A 137 3.88 -19.05 -13.76
CA ARG A 137 2.81 -20.00 -14.10
C ARG A 137 1.60 -19.28 -14.68
N ARG A 138 1.38 -19.38 -15.97
CA ARG A 138 0.22 -18.79 -16.67
C ARG A 138 -1.12 -19.21 -16.02
N ARG A 139 -1.24 -20.46 -15.56
CA ARG A 139 -2.45 -20.93 -14.86
C ARG A 139 -2.69 -20.19 -13.55
N ASP A 140 -1.63 -19.85 -12.84
CA ASP A 140 -1.74 -19.10 -11.58
C ASP A 140 -2.17 -17.66 -11.81
N ALA A 141 -1.67 -17.03 -12.87
CA ALA A 141 -2.13 -15.69 -13.29
C ALA A 141 -3.64 -15.67 -13.58
N MET A 142 -4.15 -16.67 -14.32
CA MET A 142 -5.59 -16.79 -14.59
C MET A 142 -6.41 -17.05 -13.33
N ARG A 143 -5.90 -17.88 -12.41
CA ARG A 143 -6.52 -18.11 -11.10
C ARG A 143 -6.63 -16.81 -10.30
N VAL A 144 -5.55 -16.03 -10.22
CA VAL A 144 -5.51 -14.76 -9.47
C VAL A 144 -6.46 -13.74 -10.10
N LEU A 145 -6.51 -13.63 -11.43
CA LEU A 145 -7.50 -12.77 -12.11
C LEU A 145 -8.93 -13.15 -11.75
N GLY A 146 -9.25 -14.45 -11.73
CA GLY A 146 -10.56 -14.93 -11.29
C GLY A 146 -10.88 -14.58 -9.84
N LEU A 147 -9.90 -14.71 -8.93
CA LEU A 147 -10.05 -14.32 -7.53
C LEU A 147 -10.21 -12.81 -7.36
N MET A 148 -9.47 -12.02 -8.14
CA MET A 148 -9.63 -10.55 -8.16
C MET A 148 -11.05 -10.17 -8.60
N ALA A 149 -11.50 -10.68 -9.75
CA ALA A 149 -12.83 -10.41 -10.26
C ALA A 149 -13.94 -10.83 -9.28
N LYS A 150 -13.75 -11.98 -8.61
CA LYS A 150 -14.66 -12.43 -7.55
C LYS A 150 -14.68 -11.44 -6.39
N GLY A 151 -13.54 -11.07 -5.83
CA GLY A 151 -13.46 -10.13 -4.71
C GLY A 151 -14.07 -8.76 -5.05
N LEU A 152 -13.85 -8.27 -6.26
CA LEU A 152 -14.44 -7.01 -6.75
C LEU A 152 -15.98 -7.11 -6.82
N ARG A 153 -16.54 -8.24 -7.31
CA ARG A 153 -18.00 -8.46 -7.31
C ARG A 153 -18.60 -8.59 -5.91
N GLU A 154 -17.82 -9.09 -4.95
CA GLU A 154 -18.21 -9.18 -3.54
C GLU A 154 -18.17 -7.84 -2.80
N GLY A 155 -17.78 -6.76 -3.48
CA GLY A 155 -17.78 -5.41 -2.91
C GLY A 155 -16.42 -4.91 -2.42
N HIS A 156 -15.36 -5.73 -2.52
CA HIS A 156 -14.05 -5.37 -2.02
C HIS A 156 -13.32 -4.37 -2.92
N THR A 157 -12.47 -3.55 -2.31
CA THR A 157 -11.48 -2.76 -3.03
C THR A 157 -10.20 -3.57 -3.18
N LEU A 158 -9.72 -3.70 -4.41
CA LEU A 158 -8.43 -4.31 -4.71
C LEU A 158 -7.45 -3.24 -5.19
N ALA A 159 -6.16 -3.42 -4.92
CA ALA A 159 -5.11 -2.54 -5.40
C ALA A 159 -4.02 -3.35 -6.13
N VAL A 160 -3.57 -2.82 -7.26
CA VAL A 160 -2.53 -3.42 -8.06
C VAL A 160 -1.50 -2.38 -8.46
N PHE A 161 -0.26 -2.85 -8.59
CA PHE A 161 0.85 -2.11 -9.17
C PHE A 161 1.18 -2.75 -10.52
N PRO A 162 0.60 -2.26 -11.63
CA PRO A 162 0.73 -2.93 -12.92
C PRO A 162 2.15 -2.86 -13.50
N GLU A 163 3.04 -2.06 -12.93
CA GLU A 163 4.48 -2.08 -13.25
C GLU A 163 5.13 -3.41 -12.92
N GLY A 164 4.55 -4.15 -11.97
CA GLY A 164 5.03 -5.47 -11.58
C GLY A 164 6.36 -5.48 -10.82
N THR A 165 7.01 -4.35 -10.66
CA THR A 165 8.23 -4.14 -9.89
C THR A 165 8.26 -2.70 -9.37
N THR A 166 9.17 -2.40 -8.45
CA THR A 166 9.38 -1.03 -7.97
C THR A 166 10.23 -0.24 -8.96
N GLY A 167 9.80 0.99 -9.27
CA GLY A 167 10.53 1.96 -10.06
C GLY A 167 11.34 2.94 -9.21
N THR A 168 12.02 3.88 -9.86
CA THR A 168 12.81 4.93 -9.20
C THR A 168 11.96 6.09 -8.66
N GLY A 169 10.69 6.17 -9.07
CA GLY A 169 9.79 7.27 -8.73
C GLY A 169 9.88 8.49 -9.65
N HIS A 170 10.89 8.57 -10.53
CA HIS A 170 11.03 9.66 -11.52
C HIS A 170 10.14 9.50 -12.76
N GLY A 171 9.49 8.36 -12.91
CA GLY A 171 8.60 8.05 -14.01
C GLY A 171 7.80 6.79 -13.73
N VAL A 172 6.87 6.49 -14.61
CA VAL A 172 6.03 5.28 -14.54
C VAL A 172 6.59 4.26 -15.51
N LEU A 173 6.81 3.04 -15.03
CA LEU A 173 7.25 1.92 -15.86
C LEU A 173 6.09 1.41 -16.72
N HIS A 174 6.39 0.52 -17.67
CA HIS A 174 5.38 -0.10 -18.51
C HIS A 174 4.33 -0.84 -17.66
N PHE A 175 3.06 -0.53 -17.90
CA PHE A 175 1.93 -1.18 -17.24
C PHE A 175 1.57 -2.49 -17.94
N HIS A 176 1.53 -3.57 -17.20
CA HIS A 176 1.02 -4.86 -17.65
C HIS A 176 -0.52 -4.85 -17.60
N PRO A 177 -1.23 -4.83 -18.75
CA PRO A 177 -2.67 -4.59 -18.78
C PRO A 177 -3.51 -5.75 -18.24
N ASN A 178 -2.94 -6.94 -18.15
CA ASN A 178 -3.67 -8.16 -17.79
C ASN A 178 -4.42 -8.06 -16.45
N LEU A 179 -3.87 -7.31 -15.48
CA LEU A 179 -4.52 -7.14 -14.16
C LEU A 179 -5.78 -6.28 -14.23
N LEU A 180 -5.90 -5.42 -15.25
CA LEU A 180 -7.09 -4.59 -15.46
C LEU A 180 -8.30 -5.42 -15.91
N GLN A 181 -8.06 -6.58 -16.53
CA GLN A 181 -9.13 -7.48 -16.97
C GLN A 181 -10.07 -7.86 -15.83
N ALA A 182 -9.55 -8.01 -14.61
CA ALA A 182 -10.37 -8.32 -13.44
C ALA A 182 -11.46 -7.28 -13.14
N ALA A 183 -11.17 -5.99 -13.38
CA ALA A 183 -12.17 -4.92 -13.21
C ALA A 183 -13.24 -4.96 -14.31
N ILE A 184 -12.82 -5.24 -15.56
CA ILE A 184 -13.73 -5.43 -16.69
C ILE A 184 -14.67 -6.60 -16.42
N ASP A 185 -14.13 -7.75 -16.03
CA ASP A 185 -14.90 -8.97 -15.74
C ASP A 185 -15.86 -8.81 -14.55
N ALA A 186 -15.50 -7.93 -13.62
CA ALA A 186 -16.34 -7.63 -12.46
C ALA A 186 -17.34 -6.50 -12.70
N GLY A 187 -17.21 -5.73 -13.77
CA GLY A 187 -18.06 -4.56 -14.06
C GLY A 187 -17.87 -3.41 -13.07
N VAL A 188 -16.67 -3.27 -12.48
CA VAL A 188 -16.38 -2.23 -11.48
C VAL A 188 -15.43 -1.17 -12.03
N PRO A 189 -15.47 0.06 -11.49
CA PRO A 189 -14.57 1.13 -11.96
C PRO A 189 -13.11 0.85 -11.58
N VAL A 190 -12.21 1.36 -12.43
CA VAL A 190 -10.79 1.50 -12.15
C VAL A 190 -10.55 2.90 -11.58
N GLN A 191 -9.84 2.99 -10.47
CA GLN A 191 -9.41 4.25 -9.87
C GLN A 191 -7.90 4.39 -9.98
N PRO A 192 -7.37 5.25 -10.86
CA PRO A 192 -5.95 5.54 -10.89
C PRO A 192 -5.55 6.36 -9.67
N VAL A 193 -4.37 6.04 -9.14
CA VAL A 193 -3.72 6.77 -8.04
C VAL A 193 -2.26 6.97 -8.41
N ALA A 194 -1.78 8.21 -8.36
CA ALA A 194 -0.37 8.53 -8.55
C ALA A 194 0.28 8.72 -7.18
N LEU A 195 1.35 7.98 -6.91
CA LEU A 195 2.19 8.12 -5.73
C LEU A 195 3.44 8.92 -6.10
N ARG A 196 3.67 9.98 -5.36
CA ARG A 196 4.86 10.82 -5.50
C ARG A 196 5.54 10.97 -4.15
N TYR A 197 6.82 10.70 -4.12
CA TYR A 197 7.66 10.99 -2.98
C TYR A 197 8.25 12.39 -3.17
N ALA A 198 8.06 13.27 -2.19
CA ALA A 198 8.73 14.56 -2.22
C ALA A 198 10.23 14.33 -1.99
N ASP A 199 11.04 14.77 -2.93
CA ASP A 199 12.49 14.80 -2.77
C ASP A 199 12.86 16.07 -2.00
N PRO A 200 13.54 15.98 -0.84
CA PRO A 200 13.97 17.16 -0.09
C PRO A 200 15.12 17.92 -0.78
N VAL A 201 15.60 17.46 -1.94
CA VAL A 201 16.80 17.98 -2.65
C VAL A 201 16.46 18.69 -3.97
N GLN A 202 15.17 18.92 -4.27
CA GLN A 202 14.78 19.74 -5.43
C GLN A 202 14.09 21.02 -5.01
#